data_b129d41e82bb86e3f7346899e54a11a5
#
_entry.id   b129d41e82bb86e3f7346899e54a11a5
#
_cell.length_a   1.000
_cell.length_b   1.000
_cell.length_c   1.000
_cell.angle_alpha   90.00
_cell.angle_beta   90.00
_cell.angle_gamma   90.00
#
_symmetry.space_group_name_H-M   'P 1'
#
loop_
_entity.id
_entity.type
_entity.pdbx_description
1 polymer ?
#
loop_
_entity_poly.entity_id
_entity_poly.type
_entity_poly.pdbx_seq_one_letter_code
_entity_poly.pdbx_strand_id
1 'polypeptide(L)'
;MITIKLNGLPVMVEKGTMLLEAARFLGLPIPTLCHMEGLTPYGACRLCVVEIGEGSKSKLVTSCTYVAEEGLQVRTASARVIRARKMILELLLASCPQSKTIQDLASAYEVRQQRFKQEYEDCILCGRCVRMCQEQMMAKAIGFRGRGERRSVGTPFDARSEVCRMCGGCMYVCPACQLRCTYTEPEQAICGGCANLSPPCLEKNGFDDMMCFMDPCVACEIR
;
A
#
# COMPACT_ATOMS: atom_id res chain seq x y z
N MET A 1 5.42 -16.81 24.64
CA MET A 1 4.74 -15.52 24.86
C MET A 1 5.76 -14.52 25.31
N ILE A 2 5.64 -13.26 24.91
CA ILE A 2 6.41 -12.11 25.36
C ILE A 2 5.45 -10.99 25.75
N THR A 3 5.89 -10.11 26.64
CA THR A 3 5.09 -8.98 27.09
C THR A 3 5.67 -7.68 26.54
N ILE A 4 4.84 -6.89 25.86
CA ILE A 4 5.18 -5.55 25.38
C ILE A 4 4.24 -4.53 26.00
N LYS A 5 4.60 -3.24 25.98
CA LYS A 5 3.73 -2.15 26.41
C LYS A 5 3.28 -1.35 25.18
N LEU A 6 1.99 -1.44 24.83
CA LEU A 6 1.39 -0.63 23.77
C LEU A 6 0.61 0.55 24.38
N ASN A 7 1.07 1.76 24.13
CA ASN A 7 0.50 2.99 24.73
C ASN A 7 0.35 2.93 26.25
N GLY A 8 1.32 2.26 26.93
CA GLY A 8 1.32 2.07 28.38
C GLY A 8 0.57 0.81 28.88
N LEU A 9 -0.21 0.15 28.03
CA LEU A 9 -0.93 -1.08 28.39
C LEU A 9 -0.03 -2.30 28.15
N PRO A 10 0.13 -3.20 29.14
CA PRO A 10 0.84 -4.45 28.94
C PRO A 10 0.02 -5.42 28.07
N VAL A 11 0.65 -6.02 27.09
CA VAL A 11 0.05 -6.94 26.13
C VAL A 11 0.95 -8.15 25.96
N MET A 12 0.38 -9.33 26.11
CA MET A 12 1.07 -10.58 25.82
C MET A 12 0.84 -10.95 24.36
N VAL A 13 1.91 -11.23 23.65
CA VAL A 13 1.88 -11.67 22.26
C VAL A 13 2.82 -12.87 22.06
N GLU A 14 2.63 -13.59 20.99
CA GLU A 14 3.54 -14.69 20.64
C GLU A 14 4.90 -14.12 20.21
N LYS A 15 5.96 -14.88 20.46
CA LYS A 15 7.29 -14.53 19.97
C LYS A 15 7.30 -14.56 18.43
N GLY A 16 7.76 -13.49 17.81
CA GLY A 16 7.75 -13.36 16.34
C GLY A 16 6.61 -12.51 15.79
N THR A 17 5.60 -12.14 16.62
CA THR A 17 4.50 -11.27 16.22
C THR A 17 5.01 -9.89 15.80
N MET A 18 4.49 -9.35 14.71
CA MET A 18 4.78 -7.98 14.27
C MET A 18 4.03 -6.96 15.14
N LEU A 19 4.63 -5.79 15.37
CA LEU A 19 3.97 -4.73 16.16
C LEU A 19 2.63 -4.28 15.59
N LEU A 20 2.45 -4.35 14.27
CA LEU A 20 1.18 -4.03 13.61
C LEU A 20 0.08 -5.03 14.01
N GLU A 21 0.41 -6.32 14.04
CA GLU A 21 -0.53 -7.38 14.43
C GLU A 21 -0.90 -7.25 15.91
N ALA A 22 0.10 -7.02 16.76
CA ALA A 22 -0.13 -6.76 18.18
C ALA A 22 -1.05 -5.56 18.44
N ALA A 23 -0.89 -4.48 17.65
CA ALA A 23 -1.75 -3.30 17.75
C ALA A 23 -3.18 -3.58 17.25
N ARG A 24 -3.32 -4.33 16.16
CA ARG A 24 -4.63 -4.73 15.63
C ARG A 24 -5.40 -5.62 16.59
N PHE A 25 -4.71 -6.52 17.25
CA PHE A 25 -5.32 -7.37 18.30
C PHE A 25 -5.98 -6.56 19.41
N LEU A 26 -5.44 -5.39 19.73
CA LEU A 26 -6.04 -4.45 20.69
C LEU A 26 -7.02 -3.45 20.07
N GLY A 27 -7.35 -3.57 18.79
CA GLY A 27 -8.21 -2.62 18.11
C GLY A 27 -7.58 -1.24 17.90
N LEU A 28 -6.24 -1.10 18.02
CA LEU A 28 -5.55 0.16 17.82
C LEU A 28 -5.35 0.43 16.33
N PRO A 29 -5.92 1.51 15.78
CA PRO A 29 -5.82 1.81 14.36
C PRO A 29 -4.41 2.32 14.01
N ILE A 30 -3.70 1.54 13.20
CA ILE A 30 -2.44 1.98 12.58
C ILE A 30 -2.65 2.00 11.07
N PRO A 31 -2.50 3.16 10.40
CA PRO A 31 -2.73 3.25 8.97
C PRO A 31 -1.66 2.52 8.18
N THR A 32 -2.08 1.86 7.10
CA THR A 32 -1.18 1.12 6.21
C THR A 32 -1.61 1.33 4.76
N LEU A 33 -0.64 1.36 3.84
CA LEU A 33 -0.89 1.35 2.40
C LEU A 33 -0.19 0.17 1.70
N CYS A 34 1.03 -0.17 2.08
CA CYS A 34 1.75 -1.28 1.46
C CYS A 34 1.51 -2.63 2.14
N HIS A 35 1.05 -2.63 3.39
CA HIS A 35 0.70 -3.87 4.08
C HIS A 35 -0.69 -4.34 3.63
N MET A 36 -0.80 -5.61 3.38
CA MET A 36 -2.05 -6.31 3.09
C MET A 36 -1.97 -7.70 3.69
N GLU A 37 -3.06 -8.16 4.26
CA GLU A 37 -3.15 -9.50 4.80
C GLU A 37 -3.00 -10.54 3.69
N GLY A 38 -2.30 -11.62 3.96
CA GLY A 38 -1.97 -12.62 2.96
C GLY A 38 -0.77 -12.28 2.06
N LEU A 39 -0.16 -11.09 2.21
CA LEU A 39 1.08 -10.73 1.50
C LEU A 39 2.23 -10.50 2.48
N THR A 40 3.42 -10.92 2.10
CA THR A 40 4.63 -10.70 2.91
C THR A 40 4.81 -9.22 3.24
N PRO A 41 5.08 -8.84 4.51
CA PRO A 41 5.34 -7.45 4.88
C PRO A 41 6.49 -6.83 4.09
N TYR A 42 6.33 -5.57 3.64
CA TYR A 42 7.32 -4.92 2.77
C TYR A 42 7.89 -3.62 3.34
N GLY A 43 7.09 -2.87 4.11
CA GLY A 43 7.54 -1.65 4.79
C GLY A 43 7.80 -0.43 3.88
N ALA A 44 7.37 -0.44 2.61
CA ALA A 44 7.68 0.60 1.63
C ALA A 44 7.00 1.94 1.91
N CYS A 45 5.72 1.96 2.24
CA CYS A 45 4.95 3.21 2.37
C CYS A 45 5.29 4.01 3.64
N ARG A 46 5.92 3.41 4.62
CA ARG A 46 6.31 4.00 5.92
C ARG A 46 5.15 4.51 6.79
N LEU A 47 3.91 4.42 6.34
CA LEU A 47 2.76 5.03 7.03
C LEU A 47 2.43 4.36 8.38
N CYS A 48 2.75 3.08 8.52
CA CYS A 48 2.56 2.33 9.76
C CYS A 48 3.61 2.64 10.85
N VAL A 49 4.29 3.77 10.74
CA VAL A 49 5.31 4.18 11.70
C VAL A 49 4.76 4.25 13.13
N VAL A 50 5.53 3.73 14.08
CA VAL A 50 5.31 3.81 15.52
C VAL A 50 6.59 4.22 16.21
N GLU A 51 6.51 4.73 17.42
CA GLU A 51 7.68 5.06 18.23
C GLU A 51 7.93 3.96 19.24
N ILE A 52 9.16 3.47 19.29
CA ILE A 52 9.61 2.45 20.25
C ILE A 52 10.70 2.99 21.16
N GLY A 53 10.76 2.45 22.38
CA GLY A 53 11.71 2.86 23.42
C GLY A 53 11.29 4.10 24.20
N GLU A 54 12.15 4.57 25.08
CA GLU A 54 11.90 5.68 25.99
C GLU A 54 12.96 6.78 25.89
N GLY A 55 12.51 8.01 26.17
CA GLY A 55 13.40 9.18 26.28
C GLY A 55 14.26 9.40 25.04
N SER A 56 15.54 9.64 25.25
CA SER A 56 16.52 9.90 24.19
C SER A 56 16.84 8.68 23.31
N LYS A 57 16.51 7.48 23.77
CA LYS A 57 16.70 6.23 23.01
C LYS A 57 15.48 5.87 22.14
N SER A 58 14.43 6.70 22.14
CA SER A 58 13.26 6.43 21.33
C SER A 58 13.56 6.58 19.82
N LYS A 59 13.01 5.67 19.02
CA LYS A 59 13.15 5.68 17.56
C LYS A 59 11.83 5.37 16.86
N LEU A 60 11.70 5.84 15.62
CA LEU A 60 10.57 5.53 14.76
C LEU A 60 10.87 4.29 13.93
N VAL A 61 9.96 3.32 13.96
CA VAL A 61 10.06 2.07 13.19
C VAL A 61 8.73 1.79 12.48
N THR A 62 8.77 0.96 11.42
CA THR A 62 7.56 0.49 10.75
C THR A 62 7.00 -0.72 11.48
N SER A 63 5.79 -0.59 12.01
CA SER A 63 5.16 -1.66 12.79
C SER A 63 4.89 -2.94 11.99
N CYS A 64 4.68 -2.83 10.68
CA CYS A 64 4.41 -3.99 9.82
C CYS A 64 5.62 -4.89 9.56
N THR A 65 6.84 -4.44 9.90
CA THR A 65 8.09 -5.18 9.67
C THR A 65 8.96 -5.29 10.92
N TYR A 66 8.50 -4.74 12.04
CA TYR A 66 9.24 -4.80 13.28
C TYR A 66 8.63 -5.87 14.20
N VAL A 67 9.45 -6.84 14.57
CA VAL A 67 9.06 -7.93 15.46
C VAL A 67 8.99 -7.43 16.90
N ALA A 68 7.98 -7.85 17.63
CA ALA A 68 7.85 -7.54 19.06
C ALA A 68 8.98 -8.21 19.87
N GLU A 69 9.53 -7.47 20.83
CA GLU A 69 10.59 -7.92 21.74
C GLU A 69 10.12 -7.76 23.20
N GLU A 70 10.60 -8.63 24.09
CA GLU A 70 10.22 -8.60 25.51
C GLU A 70 10.50 -7.23 26.14
N GLY A 71 9.53 -6.70 26.86
CA GLY A 71 9.63 -5.41 27.55
C GLY A 71 9.56 -4.17 26.66
N LEU A 72 9.38 -4.35 25.33
CA LEU A 72 9.37 -3.24 24.38
C LEU A 72 8.22 -2.25 24.68
N GLN A 73 8.56 -0.98 24.74
CA GLN A 73 7.57 0.09 24.87
C GLN A 73 7.27 0.69 23.50
N VAL A 74 5.99 0.73 23.14
CA VAL A 74 5.52 1.19 21.83
C VAL A 74 4.45 2.25 22.01
N ARG A 75 4.62 3.37 21.32
CA ARG A 75 3.63 4.45 21.22
C ARG A 75 3.14 4.56 19.78
N THR A 76 1.85 4.35 19.59
CA THR A 76 1.24 4.32 18.26
C THR A 76 0.80 5.69 17.75
N ALA A 77 0.67 6.68 18.63
CA ALA A 77 0.13 8.01 18.32
C ALA A 77 0.84 9.15 19.06
N SER A 78 2.14 9.02 19.32
CA SER A 78 2.90 10.15 19.89
C SER A 78 2.94 11.35 18.92
N ALA A 79 3.21 12.55 19.43
CA ALA A 79 3.33 13.76 18.59
C ALA A 79 4.37 13.58 17.46
N ARG A 80 5.44 12.82 17.74
CA ARG A 80 6.48 12.48 16.74
C ARG A 80 5.95 11.55 15.66
N VAL A 81 5.14 10.54 16.04
CA VAL A 81 4.48 9.62 15.10
C VAL A 81 3.49 10.35 14.21
N ILE A 82 2.62 11.18 14.80
CA ILE A 82 1.63 11.95 14.04
C ILE A 82 2.30 12.89 13.05
N ARG A 83 3.35 13.60 13.46
CA ARG A 83 4.13 14.48 12.57
C ARG A 83 4.76 13.70 11.41
N ALA A 84 5.32 12.52 11.68
CA ALA A 84 5.91 11.68 10.65
C ALA A 84 4.85 11.19 9.64
N ARG A 85 3.67 10.76 10.12
CA ARG A 85 2.57 10.33 9.24
C ARG A 85 2.04 11.48 8.38
N LYS A 86 1.87 12.68 8.94
CA LYS A 86 1.48 13.87 8.17
C LYS A 86 2.47 14.15 7.03
N MET A 87 3.76 14.12 7.31
CA MET A 87 4.80 14.29 6.28
C MET A 87 4.74 13.21 5.20
N ILE A 88 4.58 11.96 5.59
CA ILE A 88 4.46 10.83 4.65
C ILE A 88 3.23 11.00 3.76
N LEU A 89 2.08 11.35 4.33
CA LEU A 89 0.85 11.58 3.58
C LEU A 89 0.97 12.76 2.63
N GLU A 90 1.65 13.83 3.03
CA GLU A 90 1.93 14.97 2.17
C GLU A 90 2.77 14.57 0.94
N LEU A 91 3.81 13.74 1.14
CA LEU A 91 4.61 13.18 0.05
C LEU A 91 3.80 12.25 -0.87
N LEU A 92 2.96 11.40 -0.29
CA LEU A 92 2.11 10.49 -1.05
C LEU A 92 1.05 11.24 -1.86
N LEU A 93 0.48 12.33 -1.31
CA LEU A 93 -0.42 13.21 -2.05
C LEU A 93 0.28 13.92 -3.21
N ALA A 94 1.56 14.28 -3.03
CA ALA A 94 2.34 14.89 -4.11
C ALA A 94 2.54 13.90 -5.27
N SER A 95 2.82 12.64 -4.96
CA SER A 95 3.01 11.59 -5.97
C SER A 95 1.70 11.16 -6.62
N CYS A 96 0.68 10.87 -5.82
CA CYS A 96 -0.60 10.33 -6.30
C CYS A 96 -1.80 11.15 -5.79
N PRO A 97 -1.96 12.39 -6.26
CA PRO A 97 -3.00 13.30 -5.77
C PRO A 97 -4.42 12.83 -6.09
N GLN A 98 -4.59 11.98 -7.08
CA GLN A 98 -5.90 11.47 -7.51
C GLN A 98 -6.34 10.21 -6.74
N SER A 99 -5.49 9.62 -5.92
CA SER A 99 -5.86 8.45 -5.13
C SER A 99 -6.81 8.82 -3.98
N LYS A 100 -8.06 8.36 -4.08
CA LYS A 100 -9.05 8.57 -3.02
C LYS A 100 -8.58 8.01 -1.67
N THR A 101 -7.98 6.84 -1.65
CA THR A 101 -7.45 6.23 -0.42
C THR A 101 -6.42 7.13 0.27
N ILE A 102 -5.54 7.77 -0.51
CA ILE A 102 -4.53 8.69 0.03
C ILE A 102 -5.18 9.99 0.48
N GLN A 103 -6.15 10.53 -0.27
CA GLN A 103 -6.91 11.72 0.09
C GLN A 103 -7.67 11.52 1.40
N ASP A 104 -8.37 10.40 1.57
CA ASP A 104 -9.12 10.09 2.77
C ASP A 104 -8.19 9.98 4.00
N LEU A 105 -7.04 9.31 3.85
CA LEU A 105 -6.03 9.24 4.90
C LEU A 105 -5.44 10.62 5.22
N ALA A 106 -5.14 11.44 4.22
CA ALA A 106 -4.61 12.78 4.42
C ALA A 106 -5.62 13.68 5.13
N SER A 107 -6.90 13.58 4.78
CA SER A 107 -7.99 14.27 5.45
C SER A 107 -8.10 13.83 6.92
N ALA A 108 -8.07 12.53 7.19
CA ALA A 108 -8.12 11.98 8.55
C ALA A 108 -6.95 12.46 9.44
N TYR A 109 -5.80 12.73 8.83
CA TYR A 109 -4.63 13.30 9.52
C TYR A 109 -4.55 14.83 9.43
N GLU A 110 -5.57 15.50 8.90
CA GLU A 110 -5.61 16.97 8.76
C GLU A 110 -4.40 17.55 8.00
N VAL A 111 -4.01 16.89 6.91
CA VAL A 111 -2.98 17.41 6.00
C VAL A 111 -3.63 18.50 5.14
N ARG A 112 -3.46 19.77 5.54
CA ARG A 112 -4.12 20.92 4.92
C ARG A 112 -3.33 21.59 3.81
N GLN A 113 -2.01 21.43 3.82
CA GLN A 113 -1.13 22.07 2.86
C GLN A 113 -0.22 21.05 2.20
N GLN A 114 -0.10 21.18 0.91
CA GLN A 114 0.84 20.40 0.14
C GLN A 114 2.03 21.29 -0.23
N ARG A 115 3.17 21.01 0.35
CA ARG A 115 4.42 21.76 0.16
C ARG A 115 5.25 21.27 -1.02
N PHE A 116 5.00 20.04 -1.48
CA PHE A 116 5.76 19.38 -2.52
C PHE A 116 5.08 19.53 -3.88
N LYS A 117 5.89 19.58 -4.94
CA LYS A 117 5.39 19.60 -6.31
C LYS A 117 4.59 18.34 -6.59
N GLN A 118 3.44 18.50 -7.23
CA GLN A 118 2.64 17.36 -7.67
C GLN A 118 3.27 16.75 -8.92
N GLU A 119 3.44 15.43 -8.88
CA GLU A 119 4.06 14.68 -9.98
C GLU A 119 3.05 13.89 -10.80
N TYR A 120 1.83 13.74 -10.25
CA TYR A 120 0.74 12.99 -10.89
C TYR A 120 1.14 11.57 -11.31
N GLU A 121 2.01 10.96 -10.53
CA GLU A 121 2.33 9.56 -10.68
C GLU A 121 1.15 8.70 -10.20
N ASP A 122 0.95 7.56 -10.84
CA ASP A 122 -0.14 6.67 -10.47
C ASP A 122 0.33 5.51 -9.61
N CYS A 123 1.52 5.63 -9.07
CA CYS A 123 2.17 4.57 -8.34
C CYS A 123 2.98 5.09 -7.17
N ILE A 124 2.64 4.65 -5.97
CA ILE A 124 3.40 4.91 -4.74
C ILE A 124 4.47 3.85 -4.45
N LEU A 125 4.78 3.00 -5.41
CA LEU A 125 5.77 1.93 -5.31
C LEU A 125 5.57 1.01 -4.10
N CYS A 126 4.32 0.82 -3.66
CA CYS A 126 3.99 0.03 -2.47
C CYS A 126 4.22 -1.47 -2.64
N GLY A 127 4.36 -1.96 -3.87
CA GLY A 127 4.65 -3.35 -4.19
C GLY A 127 3.53 -4.35 -3.91
N ARG A 128 2.30 -3.93 -3.61
CA ARG A 128 1.19 -4.87 -3.44
C ARG A 128 0.94 -5.70 -4.70
N CYS A 129 0.90 -5.05 -5.86
CA CYS A 129 0.67 -5.69 -7.15
C CYS A 129 1.76 -6.73 -7.49
N VAL A 130 3.02 -6.40 -7.24
CA VAL A 130 4.16 -7.30 -7.47
C VAL A 130 4.04 -8.54 -6.57
N ARG A 131 3.81 -8.33 -5.27
CA ARG A 131 3.67 -9.43 -4.30
C ARG A 131 2.42 -10.25 -4.56
N MET A 132 1.30 -9.63 -4.91
CA MET A 132 0.08 -10.34 -5.31
C MET A 132 0.36 -11.26 -6.49
N CYS A 133 1.02 -10.75 -7.53
CA CYS A 133 1.39 -11.53 -8.71
C CYS A 133 2.37 -12.65 -8.40
N GLN A 134 3.28 -12.43 -7.45
CA GLN A 134 4.31 -13.39 -7.09
C GLN A 134 3.83 -14.42 -6.08
N GLU A 135 3.18 -13.99 -5.01
CA GLU A 135 2.89 -14.82 -3.84
C GLU A 135 1.52 -15.52 -3.95
N GLN A 136 0.49 -14.81 -4.42
CA GLN A 136 -0.85 -15.35 -4.51
C GLN A 136 -1.16 -15.94 -5.89
N MET A 137 -0.81 -15.21 -6.95
CA MET A 137 -1.08 -15.67 -8.31
C MET A 137 0.02 -16.58 -8.89
N MET A 138 1.19 -16.65 -8.23
CA MET A 138 2.33 -17.48 -8.64
C MET A 138 2.81 -17.25 -10.09
N ALA A 139 2.42 -16.14 -10.69
CA ALA A 139 2.71 -15.84 -12.10
C ALA A 139 4.02 -15.08 -12.31
N LYS A 140 4.41 -14.22 -11.34
CA LYS A 140 5.63 -13.37 -11.44
C LYS A 140 5.71 -12.54 -12.73
N ALA A 141 4.56 -12.17 -13.29
CA ALA A 141 4.48 -11.49 -14.58
C ALA A 141 4.92 -10.02 -14.52
N ILE A 142 4.86 -9.40 -13.34
CA ILE A 142 5.24 -8.00 -13.11
C ILE A 142 6.26 -7.93 -11.99
N GLY A 143 7.11 -6.92 -12.04
CA GLY A 143 8.15 -6.69 -11.06
C GLY A 143 8.54 -5.21 -10.96
N PHE A 144 9.47 -4.90 -10.07
CA PHE A 144 10.10 -3.60 -10.05
C PHE A 144 11.19 -3.54 -11.10
N ARG A 145 11.24 -2.42 -11.81
CA ARG A 145 12.29 -2.08 -12.78
C ARG A 145 12.90 -0.72 -12.48
N GLY A 146 14.10 -0.48 -12.96
CA GLY A 146 14.82 0.76 -12.68
C GLY A 146 15.20 0.92 -11.21
N ARG A 147 15.73 2.08 -10.87
CA ARG A 147 16.16 2.44 -9.51
C ARG A 147 16.06 3.95 -9.29
N GLY A 148 16.04 4.35 -8.02
CA GLY A 148 15.90 5.76 -7.65
C GLY A 148 14.62 6.35 -8.23
N GLU A 149 14.72 7.51 -8.80
CA GLU A 149 13.64 8.26 -9.44
C GLU A 149 12.98 7.53 -10.60
N ARG A 150 13.76 6.70 -11.32
CA ARG A 150 13.27 5.91 -12.46
C ARG A 150 12.68 4.56 -12.06
N ARG A 151 12.51 4.31 -10.76
CA ARG A 151 11.93 3.04 -10.32
C ARG A 151 10.44 3.01 -10.64
N SER A 152 10.02 1.94 -11.29
CA SER A 152 8.62 1.74 -11.67
C SER A 152 8.22 0.26 -11.51
N VAL A 153 6.95 -0.01 -11.65
CA VAL A 153 6.41 -1.38 -11.75
C VAL A 153 6.02 -1.63 -13.19
N GLY A 154 6.39 -2.77 -13.71
CA GLY A 154 6.05 -3.14 -15.08
C GLY A 154 6.37 -4.59 -15.37
N THR A 155 6.16 -4.96 -16.61
CA THR A 155 6.54 -6.25 -17.17
C THR A 155 8.00 -6.23 -17.63
N PRO A 156 8.67 -7.39 -17.76
CA PRO A 156 10.00 -7.46 -18.33
C PRO A 156 10.05 -6.84 -19.74
N PHE A 157 11.03 -5.99 -19.97
CA PHE A 157 11.26 -5.33 -21.27
C PHE A 157 10.09 -4.52 -21.85
N ASP A 158 9.15 -4.11 -21.01
CA ASP A 158 7.91 -3.43 -21.42
C ASP A 158 7.04 -4.22 -22.42
N ALA A 159 7.30 -5.51 -22.54
CA ALA A 159 6.57 -6.41 -23.41
C ALA A 159 5.45 -7.14 -22.63
N ARG A 160 4.42 -7.55 -23.32
CA ARG A 160 3.38 -8.41 -22.73
C ARG A 160 4.01 -9.69 -22.20
N SER A 161 3.77 -10.01 -20.94
CA SER A 161 4.29 -11.22 -20.32
C SER A 161 3.41 -12.42 -20.65
N GLU A 162 3.99 -13.45 -21.22
CA GLU A 162 3.29 -14.70 -21.56
C GLU A 162 2.79 -15.45 -20.33
N VAL A 163 3.43 -15.26 -19.18
CA VAL A 163 3.03 -15.89 -17.90
C VAL A 163 1.93 -15.12 -17.18
N CYS A 164 1.51 -13.99 -17.71
CA CYS A 164 0.40 -13.21 -17.15
C CYS A 164 -0.92 -13.94 -17.37
N ARG A 165 -1.61 -14.25 -16.26
CA ARG A 165 -2.91 -14.93 -16.29
C ARG A 165 -4.09 -13.99 -16.49
N MET A 166 -3.83 -12.70 -16.66
CA MET A 166 -4.86 -11.65 -16.77
C MET A 166 -5.92 -11.70 -15.65
N CYS A 167 -5.51 -12.05 -14.44
CA CYS A 167 -6.40 -12.30 -13.31
C CYS A 167 -6.88 -11.03 -12.57
N GLY A 168 -6.45 -9.83 -12.96
CA GLY A 168 -6.83 -8.58 -12.30
C GLY A 168 -6.29 -8.35 -10.89
N GLY A 169 -5.69 -9.36 -10.25
CA GLY A 169 -5.26 -9.28 -8.86
C GLY A 169 -4.34 -8.11 -8.53
N CYS A 170 -3.45 -7.74 -9.46
CA CYS A 170 -2.55 -6.60 -9.30
C CYS A 170 -3.29 -5.25 -9.30
N MET A 171 -4.40 -5.13 -10.02
CA MET A 171 -5.26 -3.95 -10.02
C MET A 171 -6.08 -3.90 -8.73
N TYR A 172 -6.69 -4.99 -8.37
CA TYR A 172 -7.53 -5.10 -7.19
C TYR A 172 -6.82 -4.66 -5.90
N VAL A 173 -5.55 -5.00 -5.74
CA VAL A 173 -4.79 -4.66 -4.53
C VAL A 173 -4.14 -3.27 -4.57
N CYS A 174 -4.26 -2.54 -5.67
CA CYS A 174 -3.55 -1.28 -5.87
C CYS A 174 -4.28 -0.10 -5.21
N PRO A 175 -3.72 0.54 -4.19
CA PRO A 175 -4.37 1.66 -3.52
C PRO A 175 -4.37 2.96 -4.36
N ALA A 176 -3.56 3.02 -5.42
CA ALA A 176 -3.44 4.19 -6.26
C ALA A 176 -4.31 4.10 -7.53
N CYS A 177 -4.48 2.89 -8.08
CA CYS A 177 -5.22 2.69 -9.33
C CYS A 177 -6.75 2.82 -9.21
N GLN A 178 -7.31 2.70 -8.02
CA GLN A 178 -8.76 2.64 -7.83
C GLN A 178 -9.52 3.82 -8.42
N LEU A 179 -8.95 5.01 -8.35
CA LEU A 179 -9.64 6.20 -8.86
C LEU A 179 -9.56 6.30 -10.39
N ARG A 180 -8.49 5.81 -10.98
CA ARG A 180 -8.31 5.87 -12.42
C ARG A 180 -9.26 4.99 -13.19
N CYS A 181 -9.52 3.80 -12.70
CA CYS A 181 -10.46 2.89 -13.34
C CYS A 181 -11.88 3.43 -13.38
N THR A 182 -12.22 4.34 -12.47
CA THR A 182 -13.57 4.90 -12.35
C THR A 182 -13.80 6.13 -13.23
N TYR A 183 -12.76 6.93 -13.50
CA TYR A 183 -12.94 8.27 -14.08
C TYR A 183 -12.16 8.55 -15.37
N THR A 184 -11.40 7.60 -15.87
CA THR A 184 -10.68 7.80 -17.13
C THR A 184 -11.43 7.21 -18.30
N GLU A 185 -11.39 7.91 -19.43
CA GLU A 185 -11.85 7.36 -20.70
C GLU A 185 -11.20 5.99 -20.94
N PRO A 186 -11.91 5.04 -21.54
CA PRO A 186 -11.40 3.69 -21.75
C PRO A 186 -10.00 3.63 -22.37
N GLU A 187 -9.70 4.52 -23.27
CA GLU A 187 -8.42 4.62 -23.95
C GLU A 187 -7.28 5.08 -23.03
N GLN A 188 -7.61 5.76 -21.93
CA GLN A 188 -6.69 6.28 -20.94
C GLN A 188 -6.62 5.44 -19.67
N ALA A 189 -7.57 4.52 -19.52
CA ALA A 189 -7.65 3.63 -18.37
C ALA A 189 -6.54 2.57 -18.32
N ILE A 190 -5.50 2.79 -19.09
CA ILE A 190 -4.31 1.98 -19.05
C ILE A 190 -3.63 2.25 -17.73
N CYS A 191 -3.85 1.36 -16.80
CA CYS A 191 -3.10 1.36 -15.58
C CYS A 191 -1.63 1.19 -15.92
N GLY A 192 -0.85 2.26 -15.79
CA GLY A 192 0.56 2.25 -16.17
C GLY A 192 1.39 1.14 -15.53
N GLY A 193 0.92 0.55 -14.41
CA GLY A 193 1.51 -0.63 -13.80
C GLY A 193 0.94 -1.96 -14.28
N CYS A 194 -0.10 -1.96 -15.11
CA CYS A 194 -0.82 -3.16 -15.54
C CYS A 194 -0.83 -3.31 -17.06
N ALA A 195 0.32 -3.10 -17.68
CA ALA A 195 0.47 -3.12 -19.14
C ALA A 195 -0.11 -4.37 -19.82
N ASN A 196 -0.17 -5.49 -19.11
CA ASN A 196 -0.76 -6.71 -19.64
C ASN A 196 -2.27 -6.80 -19.49
N LEU A 197 -2.88 -5.92 -18.71
CA LEU A 197 -4.32 -5.95 -18.43
C LEU A 197 -5.09 -4.90 -19.24
N SER A 198 -4.42 -3.89 -19.72
CA SER A 198 -5.04 -2.76 -20.39
C SER A 198 -5.83 -3.13 -21.66
N PRO A 199 -5.27 -3.82 -22.63
CA PRO A 199 -5.97 -4.08 -23.88
C PRO A 199 -7.25 -4.89 -23.72
N PRO A 200 -7.24 -6.02 -23.00
CA PRO A 200 -8.46 -6.82 -22.89
C PRO A 200 -9.59 -6.16 -22.10
N CYS A 201 -9.25 -5.29 -21.15
CA CYS A 201 -10.26 -4.56 -20.40
C CYS A 201 -10.90 -3.44 -21.20
N LEU A 202 -10.20 -2.96 -22.25
CA LEU A 202 -10.64 -1.80 -23.00
C LEU A 202 -11.29 -2.14 -24.34
N GLU A 203 -10.87 -3.23 -24.95
CA GLU A 203 -11.34 -3.60 -26.28
C GLU A 203 -12.75 -4.16 -26.31
N LYS A 204 -13.27 -4.55 -25.18
CA LYS A 204 -14.60 -5.09 -25.10
C LYS A 204 -15.48 -4.20 -24.28
N ASN A 205 -16.45 -3.63 -24.92
CA ASN A 205 -17.48 -2.83 -24.32
C ASN A 205 -18.38 -3.60 -23.35
N GLY A 206 -17.91 -4.65 -22.83
CA GLY A 206 -18.58 -5.42 -21.85
C GLY A 206 -17.52 -5.91 -20.92
N PHE A 207 -17.58 -5.42 -19.72
CA PHE A 207 -16.97 -6.08 -18.60
C PHE A 207 -17.44 -7.52 -18.46
N ASP A 208 -18.28 -7.95 -19.39
CA ASP A 208 -18.94 -9.21 -19.39
C ASP A 208 -18.03 -10.38 -19.65
N ASP A 209 -16.92 -10.10 -20.23
CA ASP A 209 -15.93 -11.13 -20.44
C ASP A 209 -14.78 -11.11 -19.53
N MET A 210 -14.94 -10.78 -18.43
CA MET A 210 -14.49 -10.83 -17.44
C MET A 210 -13.61 -11.53 -16.96
N MET A 211 -12.86 -11.33 -17.55
CA MET A 211 -11.68 -11.61 -17.02
C MET A 211 -11.30 -10.77 -15.92
N CYS A 212 -11.91 -9.75 -15.81
CA CYS A 212 -11.77 -9.01 -14.67
C CYS A 212 -12.56 -9.59 -13.63
N PHE A 213 -12.50 -10.70 -13.58
CA PHE A 213 -12.82 -11.28 -12.65
C PHE A 213 -13.49 -10.62 -11.81
N MET A 214 -14.28 -10.52 -12.02
CA MET A 214 -14.76 -10.07 -11.25
C MET A 214 -14.85 -8.92 -10.92
N ASP A 215 -14.96 -8.24 -11.72
CA ASP A 215 -15.27 -7.02 -11.40
C ASP A 215 -14.40 -6.32 -10.46
N PRO A 216 -13.09 -6.30 -10.54
CA PRO A 216 -12.33 -5.32 -9.85
C PRO A 216 -12.66 -3.91 -10.34
N CYS A 217 -13.14 -3.79 -11.54
CA CYS A 217 -13.63 -2.51 -12.05
C CYS A 217 -14.99 -2.13 -11.48
N VAL A 218 -15.91 -3.05 -11.38
CA VAL A 218 -17.19 -2.82 -10.68
C VAL A 218 -17.00 -2.59 -9.19
N ALA A 219 -16.04 -3.26 -8.58
CA ALA A 219 -15.65 -2.95 -7.20
C ALA A 219 -15.05 -1.55 -7.04
N CYS A 220 -14.47 -0.97 -8.10
CA CYS A 220 -14.05 0.42 -8.10
C CYS A 220 -15.22 1.40 -8.24
N GLU A 221 -16.28 1.03 -8.93
CA GLU A 221 -17.48 1.86 -9.02
C GLU A 221 -18.31 1.89 -7.74
N ILE A 222 -18.21 0.85 -6.93
CA ILE A 222 -18.99 0.71 -5.69
C ILE A 222 -18.27 1.30 -4.48
N ARG A 223 -17.05 1.73 -4.59
CA ARG A 223 -16.24 2.29 -3.52
C ARG A 223 -15.77 3.69 -3.84
#